data_8bf02513153b134d4836653ad2f265ec
#
_entry.id   8bf02513153b134d4836653ad2f265ec
#
_cell.length_a   1.000
_cell.length_b   1.000
_cell.length_c   1.000
_cell.angle_alpha   90.00
_cell.angle_beta   90.00
_cell.angle_gamma   90.00
#
_symmetry.space_group_name_H-M   'P 1'
#
loop_
_entity.id
_entity.type
_entity.pdbx_description
1 polymer ?
#
loop_
_entity_poly.entity_id
_entity_poly.type
_entity_poly.pdbx_seq_one_letter_code
_entity_poly.pdbx_strand_id
1 'polypeptide(L)'
;MIVIYKSADEFSGAIKPFVNSVNTDVLGNIVAHKQGIGNRIMLVAHRDVVRLMVTHIDNNGFLYVKPSGSIDISILQARKVIIRHKGKNYVGIIGKKPIHLLRDEQNCKITYENLWVDIGAKNHTEALQMVSEGDYVYFCGGQEYMPNNLVASSYIDNNVGLNVLVELAKRLPSASVLKDIYF
;
A
#
# COMPACT_ATOMS: atom_id res chain seq x y z
N MET A 1 -7.13 -19.67 3.89
CA MET A 1 -5.82 -18.95 3.94
C MET A 1 -5.99 -17.65 3.15
N ILE A 2 -5.60 -16.50 3.75
CA ILE A 2 -5.68 -15.20 3.06
C ILE A 2 -4.51 -15.11 2.07
N VAL A 3 -4.81 -14.79 0.82
CA VAL A 3 -3.82 -14.52 -0.23
C VAL A 3 -3.54 -13.02 -0.25
N ILE A 4 -2.27 -12.62 -0.30
CA ILE A 4 -1.87 -11.22 -0.43
C ILE A 4 -1.60 -10.93 -1.91
N TYR A 5 -2.52 -10.23 -2.56
CA TYR A 5 -2.35 -9.74 -3.94
C TYR A 5 -1.53 -8.46 -3.94
N LYS A 6 -0.28 -8.56 -4.38
CA LYS A 6 0.68 -7.44 -4.39
C LYS A 6 0.62 -6.61 -5.67
N SER A 7 0.04 -7.16 -6.72
CA SER A 7 -0.10 -6.47 -8.01
C SER A 7 -1.52 -6.61 -8.59
N ALA A 8 -1.82 -5.77 -9.58
CA ALA A 8 -3.06 -5.85 -10.37
C ALA A 8 -3.15 -7.18 -11.11
N ASP A 9 -2.03 -7.66 -11.67
CA ASP A 9 -1.97 -8.90 -12.45
C ASP A 9 -2.23 -10.13 -11.58
N GLU A 10 -1.73 -10.16 -10.35
CA GLU A 10 -2.00 -11.25 -9.41
C GLU A 10 -3.49 -11.38 -9.08
N PHE A 11 -4.16 -10.25 -8.80
CA PHE A 11 -5.60 -10.26 -8.54
C PHE A 11 -6.41 -10.61 -9.79
N SER A 12 -6.08 -10.00 -10.93
CA SER A 12 -6.73 -10.28 -12.21
C SER A 12 -6.59 -11.76 -12.60
N GLY A 13 -5.41 -12.33 -12.43
CA GLY A 13 -5.15 -13.76 -12.68
C GLY A 13 -5.95 -14.67 -11.75
N ALA A 14 -6.12 -14.28 -10.49
CA ALA A 14 -6.87 -15.06 -9.52
C ALA A 14 -8.39 -15.08 -9.78
N ILE A 15 -8.98 -13.97 -10.24
CA ILE A 15 -10.43 -13.88 -10.47
C ILE A 15 -10.84 -14.33 -11.88
N LYS A 16 -9.97 -14.16 -12.86
CA LYS A 16 -10.22 -14.42 -14.28
C LYS A 16 -10.88 -15.76 -14.60
N PRO A 17 -10.50 -16.91 -13.98
CA PRO A 17 -11.11 -18.22 -14.28
C PRO A 17 -12.60 -18.31 -13.93
N PHE A 18 -13.13 -17.40 -13.12
CA PHE A 18 -14.48 -17.49 -12.53
C PHE A 18 -15.45 -16.45 -13.08
N VAL A 19 -15.00 -15.58 -13.99
CA VAL A 19 -15.78 -14.46 -14.55
C VAL A 19 -15.74 -14.47 -16.08
N ASN A 20 -16.61 -13.73 -16.74
CA ASN A 20 -16.70 -13.67 -18.20
C ASN A 20 -15.66 -12.73 -18.80
N SER A 21 -15.34 -11.64 -18.12
CA SER A 21 -14.32 -10.69 -18.56
C SER A 21 -13.61 -10.01 -17.38
N VAL A 22 -12.37 -9.58 -17.61
CA VAL A 22 -11.61 -8.73 -16.70
C VAL A 22 -11.01 -7.61 -17.52
N ASN A 23 -11.29 -6.37 -17.14
CA ASN A 23 -10.82 -5.17 -17.80
C ASN A 23 -10.15 -4.24 -16.79
N THR A 24 -9.23 -3.43 -17.25
CA THR A 24 -8.63 -2.36 -16.44
C THR A 24 -9.02 -1.03 -17.07
N ASP A 25 -9.55 -0.12 -16.26
CA ASP A 25 -9.92 1.23 -16.71
C ASP A 25 -8.71 2.18 -16.77
N VAL A 26 -8.96 3.41 -17.22
CA VAL A 26 -7.92 4.43 -17.38
C VAL A 26 -7.28 4.90 -16.05
N LEU A 27 -7.93 4.65 -14.93
CA LEU A 27 -7.43 4.95 -13.58
C LEU A 27 -6.68 3.76 -12.95
N GLY A 28 -6.67 2.60 -13.63
CA GLY A 28 -6.06 1.37 -13.13
C GLY A 28 -6.99 0.54 -12.23
N ASN A 29 -8.30 0.84 -12.18
CA ASN A 29 -9.25 -0.02 -11.52
C ASN A 29 -9.45 -1.30 -12.33
N ILE A 30 -9.54 -2.44 -11.64
CA ILE A 30 -9.83 -3.72 -12.25
C ILE A 30 -11.32 -3.97 -12.12
N VAL A 31 -11.97 -4.22 -13.24
CA VAL A 31 -13.39 -4.53 -13.31
C VAL A 31 -13.55 -5.94 -13.85
N ALA A 32 -13.96 -6.88 -13.00
CA ALA A 32 -14.29 -8.23 -13.39
C ALA A 32 -15.80 -8.38 -13.50
N HIS A 33 -16.30 -8.96 -14.60
CA HIS A 33 -17.71 -9.08 -14.90
C HIS A 33 -18.13 -10.54 -14.98
N LYS A 34 -19.11 -10.91 -14.19
CA LYS A 34 -19.85 -12.18 -14.24
C LYS A 34 -21.22 -11.92 -14.81
N GLN A 35 -21.44 -12.32 -16.06
CA GLN A 35 -22.68 -12.09 -16.79
C GLN A 35 -23.86 -12.84 -16.15
N GLY A 36 -24.96 -12.15 -15.97
CA GLY A 36 -26.23 -12.67 -15.45
C GLY A 36 -27.44 -12.06 -16.16
N ILE A 37 -28.63 -12.53 -15.81
CA ILE A 37 -29.89 -12.14 -16.48
C ILE A 37 -30.72 -11.10 -15.71
N GLY A 38 -30.36 -10.80 -14.47
CA GLY A 38 -31.11 -9.91 -13.58
C GLY A 38 -30.51 -8.53 -13.41
N ASN A 39 -30.89 -7.86 -12.34
CA ASN A 39 -30.37 -6.53 -12.01
C ASN A 39 -28.86 -6.58 -11.75
N ARG A 40 -28.20 -5.47 -12.04
CA ARG A 40 -26.76 -5.31 -11.80
C ARG A 40 -26.45 -5.15 -10.33
N ILE A 41 -25.38 -5.80 -9.90
CA ILE A 41 -24.76 -5.65 -8.57
C ILE A 41 -23.29 -5.34 -8.77
N MET A 42 -22.77 -4.35 -8.05
CA MET A 42 -21.35 -4.07 -8.00
C MET A 42 -20.84 -4.35 -6.57
N LEU A 43 -19.78 -5.13 -6.47
CA LEU A 43 -19.05 -5.42 -5.25
C LEU A 43 -17.66 -4.81 -5.34
N VAL A 44 -17.28 -4.00 -4.37
CA VAL A 44 -16.06 -3.19 -4.46
C VAL A 44 -15.15 -3.45 -3.28
N ALA A 45 -13.87 -3.59 -3.55
CA ALA A 45 -12.81 -3.60 -2.55
C ALA A 45 -11.61 -2.78 -3.06
N HIS A 46 -10.95 -2.00 -2.20
CA HIS A 46 -9.75 -1.29 -2.60
C HIS A 46 -8.51 -2.17 -2.50
N ARG A 47 -7.55 -1.95 -3.38
CA ARG A 47 -6.28 -2.67 -3.43
C ARG A 47 -5.08 -1.81 -3.00
N ASP A 48 -5.21 -0.52 -3.15
CA ASP A 48 -4.18 0.42 -2.77
C ASP A 48 -3.95 0.41 -1.25
N VAL A 49 -2.72 0.72 -0.87
CA VAL A 49 -2.29 0.79 0.53
C VAL A 49 -1.84 2.21 0.86
N VAL A 50 -1.97 2.60 2.12
CA VAL A 50 -1.44 3.86 2.60
C VAL A 50 0.08 3.89 2.45
N ARG A 51 0.63 5.05 2.07
CA ARG A 51 2.05 5.25 1.80
C ARG A 51 2.44 6.68 2.11
N LEU A 52 3.73 6.94 2.15
CA LEU A 52 4.25 8.30 2.18
C LEU A 52 4.75 8.69 0.79
N MET A 53 4.93 9.98 0.57
CA MET A 53 5.52 10.54 -0.65
C MET A 53 6.65 11.49 -0.27
N VAL A 54 7.79 11.38 -0.94
CA VAL A 54 8.91 12.29 -0.78
C VAL A 54 8.51 13.67 -1.30
N THR A 55 8.61 14.68 -0.44
CA THR A 55 8.25 16.07 -0.78
C THR A 55 9.43 17.01 -0.82
N HIS A 56 10.53 16.65 -0.18
CA HIS A 56 11.77 17.44 -0.16
C HIS A 56 12.96 16.56 0.23
N ILE A 57 14.14 16.90 -0.27
CA ILE A 57 15.43 16.30 0.10
C ILE A 57 16.33 17.42 0.61
N ASP A 58 16.83 17.29 1.83
CA ASP A 58 17.66 18.32 2.44
C ASP A 58 19.15 18.21 2.00
N ASN A 59 19.97 19.18 2.43
CA ASN A 59 21.40 19.24 2.10
C ASN A 59 22.20 18.05 2.64
N ASN A 60 21.69 17.38 3.70
CA ASN A 60 22.32 16.22 4.31
C ASN A 60 21.89 14.89 3.65
N GLY A 61 20.91 14.94 2.71
CA GLY A 61 20.39 13.77 2.03
C GLY A 61 19.21 13.11 2.74
N PHE A 62 18.64 13.72 3.79
CA PHE A 62 17.43 13.24 4.43
C PHE A 62 16.19 13.59 3.61
N LEU A 63 15.24 12.64 3.54
CA LEU A 63 14.01 12.80 2.78
C LEU A 63 12.88 13.23 3.72
N TYR A 64 12.23 14.33 3.42
CA TYR A 64 11.00 14.75 4.08
C TYR A 64 9.79 14.20 3.33
N VAL A 65 8.77 13.77 4.06
CA VAL A 65 7.66 13.01 3.49
C VAL A 65 6.31 13.53 3.95
N LYS A 66 5.29 13.32 3.12
CA LYS A 66 3.88 13.56 3.48
C LYS A 66 3.06 12.29 3.25
N PRO A 67 1.94 12.11 3.98
CA PRO A 67 1.08 10.95 3.82
C PRO A 67 0.30 11.01 2.50
N SER A 68 0.16 9.84 1.88
CA SER A 68 -0.83 9.56 0.83
C SER A 68 -1.80 8.52 1.39
N GLY A 69 -2.96 8.98 1.83
CA GLY A 69 -3.90 8.25 2.68
C GLY A 69 -3.79 8.63 4.16
N SER A 70 -4.69 8.09 4.98
CA SER A 70 -4.72 8.37 6.43
C SER A 70 -3.70 7.50 7.15
N ILE A 71 -2.73 8.13 7.80
CA ILE A 71 -1.67 7.45 8.55
C ILE A 71 -1.55 8.07 9.94
N ASP A 72 -1.57 7.23 10.98
CA ASP A 72 -1.24 7.67 12.33
C ASP A 72 0.27 7.97 12.41
N ILE A 73 0.60 9.23 12.56
CA ILE A 73 1.99 9.69 12.61
C ILE A 73 2.78 9.10 13.80
N SER A 74 2.09 8.75 14.89
CA SER A 74 2.74 8.24 16.12
C SER A 74 3.44 6.90 15.90
N ILE A 75 2.99 6.10 14.93
CA ILE A 75 3.56 4.78 14.62
C ILE A 75 4.70 4.82 13.60
N LEU A 76 5.04 5.99 13.05
CA LEU A 76 6.01 6.10 11.95
C LEU A 76 7.46 6.00 12.41
N GLN A 77 7.76 6.49 13.60
CA GLN A 77 9.14 6.53 14.12
C GLN A 77 9.78 5.14 14.14
N ALA A 78 11.04 5.06 13.74
CA ALA A 78 11.85 3.84 13.64
C ALA A 78 11.33 2.78 12.64
N ARG A 79 10.31 3.10 11.85
CA ARG A 79 9.85 2.18 10.80
C ARG A 79 10.87 2.07 9.68
N LYS A 80 11.11 0.83 9.27
CA LYS A 80 11.80 0.51 8.03
C LYS A 80 10.86 0.72 6.86
N VAL A 81 11.33 1.39 5.84
CA VAL A 81 10.58 1.72 4.63
C VAL A 81 11.36 1.37 3.37
N ILE A 82 10.66 1.32 2.24
CA ILE A 82 11.24 1.13 0.91
C ILE A 82 10.77 2.28 0.03
N ILE A 83 11.71 3.00 -0.56
CA ILE A 83 11.48 4.01 -1.58
C ILE A 83 11.66 3.35 -2.95
N ARG A 84 10.66 3.49 -3.83
CA ARG A 84 10.72 2.98 -5.20
C ARG A 84 11.05 4.11 -6.16
N HIS A 85 12.19 3.98 -6.85
CA HIS A 85 12.62 4.92 -7.86
C HIS A 85 13.08 4.18 -9.13
N LYS A 86 12.46 4.46 -10.28
CA LYS A 86 12.83 3.89 -11.61
C LYS A 86 13.08 2.38 -11.58
N GLY A 87 12.20 1.63 -10.93
CA GLY A 87 12.29 0.18 -10.84
C GLY A 87 13.27 -0.37 -9.78
N LYS A 88 13.99 0.50 -9.07
CA LYS A 88 14.88 0.13 -7.97
C LYS A 88 14.21 0.39 -6.61
N ASN A 89 14.62 -0.37 -5.62
CA ASN A 89 14.17 -0.24 -4.24
C ASN A 89 15.32 0.23 -3.36
N TYR A 90 15.11 1.30 -2.62
CA TYR A 90 16.05 1.83 -1.64
C TYR A 90 15.45 1.68 -0.25
N VAL A 91 16.21 1.12 0.67
CA VAL A 91 15.80 0.95 2.07
C VAL A 91 16.04 2.25 2.81
N GLY A 92 15.11 2.65 3.65
CA GLY A 92 15.26 3.78 4.55
C GLY A 92 14.68 3.49 5.94
N ILE A 93 15.07 4.33 6.89
CA ILE A 93 14.53 4.30 8.25
C ILE A 93 13.94 5.67 8.56
N ILE A 94 12.74 5.69 9.14
CA ILE A 94 12.11 6.93 9.57
C ILE A 94 12.74 7.37 10.90
N GLY A 95 13.43 8.50 10.88
CA GLY A 95 14.06 9.14 12.02
C GLY A 95 13.26 10.33 12.56
N LYS A 96 13.55 10.70 13.79
CA LYS A 96 13.14 11.97 14.37
C LYS A 96 14.22 12.52 15.29
N LYS A 97 14.17 13.80 15.61
CA LYS A 97 15.08 14.42 16.57
C LYS A 97 14.99 13.73 17.94
N PRO A 98 16.11 13.30 18.54
CA PRO A 98 16.12 12.67 19.85
C PRO A 98 15.54 13.56 20.97
N ILE A 99 14.85 12.96 21.92
CA ILE A 99 14.12 13.68 22.99
C ILE A 99 15.06 14.60 23.78
N HIS A 100 16.29 14.15 24.09
CA HIS A 100 17.26 14.94 24.85
C HIS A 100 17.80 16.17 24.10
N LEU A 101 17.55 16.29 22.80
CA LEU A 101 17.85 17.47 21.99
C LEU A 101 16.64 18.41 21.83
N LEU A 102 15.47 18.00 22.31
CA LEU A 102 14.27 18.83 22.36
C LEU A 102 14.29 19.65 23.66
N ARG A 103 14.49 20.97 23.57
CA ARG A 103 14.62 21.83 24.73
C ARG A 103 13.28 22.31 25.31
N ASP A 104 12.18 22.18 24.55
CA ASP A 104 10.85 22.68 24.91
C ASP A 104 9.78 21.60 24.74
N GLU A 105 8.80 21.56 25.66
CA GLU A 105 7.67 20.61 25.61
C GLU A 105 6.84 20.70 24.32
N GLN A 106 6.78 21.89 23.70
CA GLN A 106 6.08 22.09 22.42
C GLN A 106 6.71 21.31 21.25
N ASN A 107 8.01 20.98 21.34
CA ASN A 107 8.74 20.20 20.36
C ASN A 107 8.59 18.68 20.56
N CYS A 108 7.89 18.24 21.60
CA CYS A 108 7.62 16.80 21.84
C CYS A 108 6.53 16.25 20.94
N LYS A 109 5.69 17.10 20.34
CA LYS A 109 4.63 16.67 19.43
C LYS A 109 5.24 16.17 18.11
N ILE A 110 4.91 14.93 17.74
CA ILE A 110 5.33 14.37 16.46
C ILE A 110 4.52 15.04 15.35
N THR A 111 5.24 15.64 14.39
CA THR A 111 4.66 16.21 13.16
C THR A 111 5.45 15.70 11.96
N TYR A 112 4.90 15.80 10.74
CA TYR A 112 5.62 15.37 9.53
C TYR A 112 6.88 16.20 9.28
N GLU A 113 6.91 17.45 9.71
CA GLU A 113 8.08 18.34 9.60
C GLU A 113 9.23 17.91 10.50
N ASN A 114 8.94 17.14 11.56
CA ASN A 114 9.92 16.64 12.53
C ASN A 114 10.38 15.20 12.23
N LEU A 115 9.87 14.60 11.14
CA LEU A 115 10.24 13.28 10.67
C LEU A 115 11.02 13.38 9.36
N TRP A 116 11.99 12.52 9.20
CA TRP A 116 12.71 12.33 7.94
C TRP A 116 12.95 10.85 7.67
N VAL A 117 13.22 10.50 6.43
CA VAL A 117 13.69 9.16 6.05
C VAL A 117 15.17 9.24 5.75
N ASP A 118 15.95 8.46 6.46
CA ASP A 118 17.37 8.25 6.21
C ASP A 118 17.56 7.05 5.28
N ILE A 119 18.17 7.28 4.13
CA ILE A 119 18.50 6.26 3.11
C ILE A 119 19.98 5.95 3.04
N GLY A 120 20.78 6.51 3.97
CA GLY A 120 22.23 6.37 4.01
C GLY A 120 23.00 7.24 2.99
N ALA A 121 22.34 8.21 2.36
CA ALA A 121 23.01 9.17 1.48
C ALA A 121 23.84 10.17 2.30
N LYS A 122 25.03 10.52 1.83
CA LYS A 122 25.96 11.43 2.53
C LYS A 122 25.59 12.91 2.36
N ASN A 123 24.84 13.23 1.33
CA ASN A 123 24.44 14.59 0.97
C ASN A 123 23.29 14.59 -0.04
N HIS A 124 22.78 15.77 -0.35
CA HIS A 124 21.71 16.00 -1.32
C HIS A 124 22.01 15.39 -2.71
N THR A 125 23.22 15.59 -3.23
CA THR A 125 23.60 15.13 -4.57
C THR A 125 23.57 13.60 -4.65
N GLU A 126 24.06 12.90 -3.62
CA GLU A 126 24.02 11.44 -3.57
C GLU A 126 22.57 10.95 -3.43
N ALA A 127 21.75 11.60 -2.60
CA ALA A 127 20.34 11.25 -2.46
C ALA A 127 19.57 11.36 -3.78
N LEU A 128 19.82 12.41 -4.58
CA LEU A 128 19.20 12.61 -5.91
C LEU A 128 19.60 11.54 -6.94
N GLN A 129 20.74 10.85 -6.75
CA GLN A 129 21.11 9.70 -7.60
C GLN A 129 20.30 8.44 -7.24
N MET A 130 19.74 8.39 -6.05
CA MET A 130 19.00 7.24 -5.53
C MET A 130 17.49 7.42 -5.66
N VAL A 131 16.97 8.61 -5.33
CA VAL A 131 15.53 8.91 -5.22
C VAL A 131 15.23 10.32 -5.75
N SER A 132 13.95 10.63 -5.92
CA SER A 132 13.48 11.95 -6.33
C SER A 132 12.27 12.39 -5.50
N GLU A 133 12.03 13.68 -5.43
CA GLU A 133 10.75 14.22 -4.96
C GLU A 133 9.61 13.65 -5.82
N GLY A 134 8.49 13.29 -5.17
CA GLY A 134 7.37 12.59 -5.77
C GLY A 134 7.44 11.06 -5.68
N ASP A 135 8.59 10.48 -5.33
CA ASP A 135 8.69 9.03 -5.12
C ASP A 135 7.85 8.57 -3.94
N TYR A 136 7.28 7.37 -4.07
CA TYR A 136 6.52 6.77 -2.99
C TYR A 136 7.38 5.97 -2.04
N VAL A 137 7.05 6.10 -0.76
CA VAL A 137 7.69 5.42 0.37
C VAL A 137 6.69 4.42 0.95
N TYR A 138 7.03 3.15 0.89
CA TYR A 138 6.22 2.03 1.34
C TYR A 138 6.73 1.50 2.67
N PHE A 139 5.82 1.12 3.56
CA PHE A 139 6.20 0.47 4.81
C PHE A 139 6.69 -0.95 4.54
N CYS A 140 7.83 -1.31 5.13
CA CYS A 140 8.27 -2.69 5.14
C CYS A 140 7.34 -3.49 6.04
N GLY A 141 6.70 -4.49 5.50
CA GLY A 141 5.84 -5.41 6.20
C GLY A 141 5.86 -6.76 5.52
N GLY A 142 5.76 -7.80 6.31
CA GLY A 142 5.59 -9.19 5.88
C GLY A 142 4.19 -9.68 6.22
N GLN A 143 4.04 -10.98 6.09
CA GLN A 143 2.91 -11.73 6.60
C GLN A 143 3.43 -12.64 7.69
N GLU A 144 2.95 -12.46 8.92
CA GLU A 144 3.33 -13.24 10.09
C GLU A 144 2.15 -14.10 10.55
N TYR A 145 2.40 -15.36 10.81
CA TYR A 145 1.42 -16.27 11.37
C TYR A 145 1.56 -16.32 12.89
N MET A 146 0.46 -16.06 13.56
CA MET A 146 0.39 -16.04 15.01
C MET A 146 -0.44 -17.21 15.54
N PRO A 147 -0.36 -17.53 16.86
CA PRO A 147 -1.22 -18.52 17.49
C PRO A 147 -2.71 -18.28 17.20
N ASN A 148 -3.51 -19.32 17.34
CA ASN A 148 -4.96 -19.30 17.10
C ASN A 148 -5.37 -18.97 15.66
N ASN A 149 -4.54 -19.35 14.67
CA ASN A 149 -4.77 -19.12 13.24
C ASN A 149 -4.92 -17.62 12.87
N LEU A 150 -4.28 -16.73 13.63
CA LEU A 150 -4.26 -15.31 13.31
C LEU A 150 -3.13 -14.99 12.34
N VAL A 151 -3.35 -13.94 11.55
CA VAL A 151 -2.37 -13.41 10.59
C VAL A 151 -2.21 -11.91 10.82
N ALA A 152 -0.98 -11.46 10.95
CA ALA A 152 -0.63 -10.06 10.92
C ALA A 152 0.06 -9.72 9.60
N SER A 153 -0.36 -8.63 8.95
CA SER A 153 0.29 -8.15 7.72
C SER A 153 -0.02 -6.68 7.49
N SER A 154 0.92 -5.97 6.88
CA SER A 154 0.72 -4.58 6.42
C SER A 154 -0.27 -4.47 5.26
N TYR A 155 -0.69 -5.58 4.66
CA TYR A 155 -1.54 -5.63 3.47
C TYR A 155 -2.92 -6.22 3.75
N ILE A 156 -3.31 -6.46 5.00
CA ILE A 156 -4.62 -7.02 5.35
C ILE A 156 -5.73 -6.11 4.87
N ASP A 157 -5.57 -4.81 5.05
CA ASP A 157 -6.44 -3.78 4.54
C ASP A 157 -5.96 -3.34 3.13
N ASN A 158 -6.63 -3.73 2.02
CA ASN A 158 -7.86 -4.50 2.07
C ASN A 158 -7.78 -5.82 1.26
N ASN A 159 -6.71 -6.60 1.45
CA ASN A 159 -6.62 -7.92 0.83
C ASN A 159 -7.71 -8.89 1.33
N VAL A 160 -8.29 -8.66 2.51
CA VAL A 160 -9.44 -9.43 2.98
C VAL A 160 -10.62 -9.24 2.02
N GLY A 161 -10.96 -8.00 1.67
CA GLY A 161 -11.99 -7.69 0.70
C GLY A 161 -11.73 -8.32 -0.66
N LEU A 162 -10.49 -8.23 -1.17
CA LEU A 162 -10.11 -8.85 -2.44
C LEU A 162 -10.27 -10.38 -2.42
N ASN A 163 -9.89 -11.04 -1.32
CA ASN A 163 -10.11 -12.48 -1.16
C ASN A 163 -11.60 -12.85 -1.16
N VAL A 164 -12.43 -12.03 -0.49
CA VAL A 164 -13.89 -12.23 -0.49
C VAL A 164 -14.45 -12.15 -1.91
N LEU A 165 -14.02 -11.16 -2.73
CA LEU A 165 -14.44 -11.05 -4.13
C LEU A 165 -14.06 -12.29 -4.94
N VAL A 166 -12.82 -12.78 -4.83
CA VAL A 166 -12.36 -13.97 -5.54
C VAL A 166 -13.11 -15.22 -5.07
N GLU A 167 -13.27 -15.42 -3.76
CA GLU A 167 -13.98 -16.58 -3.22
C GLU A 167 -15.47 -16.58 -3.58
N LEU A 168 -16.08 -15.40 -3.64
CA LEU A 168 -17.47 -15.28 -4.12
C LEU A 168 -17.55 -15.64 -5.61
N ALA A 169 -16.67 -15.11 -6.45
CA ALA A 169 -16.63 -15.44 -7.87
C ALA A 169 -16.47 -16.95 -8.13
N LYS A 170 -15.64 -17.65 -7.34
CA LYS A 170 -15.47 -19.11 -7.39
C LYS A 170 -16.73 -19.88 -7.04
N ARG A 171 -17.53 -19.39 -6.10
CA ARG A 171 -18.74 -20.06 -5.60
C ARG A 171 -19.97 -19.83 -6.47
N LEU A 172 -19.92 -18.83 -7.36
CA LEU A 172 -20.99 -18.59 -8.30
C LEU A 172 -21.03 -19.67 -9.39
N PRO A 173 -22.22 -20.14 -9.79
CA PRO A 173 -22.35 -21.14 -10.86
C PRO A 173 -21.70 -20.67 -12.16
N SER A 174 -21.10 -21.61 -12.91
CA SER A 174 -20.51 -21.33 -14.22
C SER A 174 -21.56 -21.01 -15.29
N ALA A 175 -22.76 -21.63 -15.14
CA ALA A 175 -23.91 -21.40 -16.03
C ALA A 175 -24.89 -20.44 -15.34
N SER A 176 -25.45 -19.50 -15.97
CA SER A 176 -26.47 -18.51 -15.59
C SER A 176 -26.54 -18.14 -14.10
N VAL A 177 -26.08 -16.95 -13.81
CA VAL A 177 -26.28 -16.27 -12.52
C VAL A 177 -27.54 -15.41 -12.62
N LEU A 178 -28.34 -15.38 -11.53
CA LEU A 178 -29.58 -14.59 -11.50
C LEU A 178 -29.36 -13.07 -11.50
N LYS A 179 -28.13 -12.63 -11.22
CA LYS A 179 -27.73 -11.22 -11.19
C LYS A 179 -26.53 -10.97 -12.10
N ASP A 180 -26.48 -9.82 -12.71
CA ASP A 180 -25.35 -9.34 -13.51
C ASP A 180 -24.34 -8.71 -12.53
N ILE A 181 -23.17 -9.35 -12.31
CA ILE A 181 -22.28 -9.01 -11.19
C ILE A 181 -20.98 -8.42 -11.68
N TYR A 182 -20.62 -7.29 -11.11
CA TYR A 182 -19.34 -6.60 -11.28
C TYR A 182 -18.56 -6.64 -9.98
N PHE A 183 -17.27 -6.99 -10.09
CA PHE A 183 -16.32 -7.00 -9.00
C PHE A 183 -15.24 -5.96 -9.24
#